data_84e0ad96ce6ea1287b3a9581ecc3f2b4
#
_entry.id   84e0ad96ce6ea1287b3a9581ecc3f2b4
#
_cell.length_a   1.000
_cell.length_b   1.000
_cell.length_c   1.000
_cell.angle_alpha   90.00
_cell.angle_beta   90.00
_cell.angle_gamma   90.00
#
_symmetry.space_group_name_H-M   'P 1'
#
loop_
_entity.id
_entity.type
_entity.pdbx_description
1 polymer ?
#
loop_
_entity_poly.entity_id
_entity_poly.type
_entity_poly.pdbx_seq_one_letter_code
_entity_poly.pdbx_strand_id
1 'polypeptide(L)'
;LIESVQLLEHHFPNHFRKWFRAPAGYIAPWMFQVLERQGFRVDSSINPSWLVNKKFGKGNSWKTTNDAVQTTSLIERPWKTRWTLPTCGPAQHIPGLRWNARAAWKRLSKPLTIEEINHVEDSTVELDTVYWHILDYARNNGTWTPPIKGL
;
A
#
# COMPACT_ATOMS: atom_id res chain seq x y z
N LEU A 1 4.85 13.19 -11.86
CA LEU A 1 3.58 12.46 -11.71
C LEU A 1 2.72 12.58 -12.98
N ILE A 2 2.41 13.79 -13.46
CA ILE A 2 1.52 14.01 -14.62
C ILE A 2 2.05 13.26 -15.85
N GLU A 3 3.29 13.49 -16.24
CA GLU A 3 3.91 12.80 -17.38
C GLU A 3 3.90 11.27 -17.22
N SER A 4 4.17 10.78 -16.01
CA SER A 4 4.12 9.34 -15.74
C SER A 4 2.72 8.76 -15.88
N VAL A 5 1.69 9.51 -15.46
CA VAL A 5 0.28 9.10 -15.62
C VAL A 5 -0.08 9.04 -17.10
N GLN A 6 0.25 10.08 -17.86
CA GLN A 6 0.00 10.15 -19.30
C GLN A 6 0.67 9.00 -20.05
N LEU A 7 1.91 8.69 -19.70
CA LEU A 7 2.66 7.58 -20.29
C LEU A 7 1.98 6.23 -20.00
N LEU A 8 1.56 6.01 -18.75
CA LEU A 8 0.87 4.78 -18.36
C LEU A 8 -0.50 4.65 -19.01
N GLU A 9 -1.26 5.72 -19.10
CA GLU A 9 -2.54 5.74 -19.81
C GLU A 9 -2.38 5.46 -21.31
N HIS A 10 -1.34 5.98 -21.92
CA HIS A 10 -1.03 5.75 -23.33
C HIS A 10 -0.66 4.29 -23.62
N HIS A 11 0.24 3.71 -22.79
CA HIS A 11 0.76 2.36 -23.05
C HIS A 11 -0.14 1.25 -22.48
N PHE A 12 -0.94 1.54 -21.46
CA PHE A 12 -1.76 0.54 -20.76
C PHE A 12 -3.21 1.02 -20.54
N PRO A 13 -3.94 1.47 -21.59
CA PRO A 13 -5.22 2.14 -21.46
C PRO A 13 -6.29 1.32 -20.73
N ASN A 14 -6.23 -0.01 -20.85
CA ASN A 14 -7.23 -0.93 -20.27
C ASN A 14 -6.76 -1.58 -18.95
N HIS A 15 -5.51 -1.38 -18.58
CA HIS A 15 -4.90 -2.05 -17.42
C HIS A 15 -4.42 -1.08 -16.35
N PHE A 16 -4.18 0.18 -16.72
CA PHE A 16 -3.77 1.19 -15.76
C PHE A 16 -4.96 1.60 -14.89
N ARG A 17 -4.85 1.32 -13.60
CA ARG A 17 -5.77 1.82 -12.58
C ARG A 17 -5.14 3.03 -11.90
N LYS A 18 -5.92 4.08 -11.69
CA LYS A 18 -5.48 5.28 -10.94
C LYS A 18 -5.46 5.01 -9.43
N TRP A 19 -4.66 4.04 -9.07
CA TRP A 19 -4.35 3.69 -7.69
C TRP A 19 -2.93 4.10 -7.38
N PHE A 20 -2.72 4.69 -6.23
CA PHE A 20 -1.42 5.22 -5.84
C PHE A 20 -0.88 4.56 -4.58
N ARG A 21 0.42 4.46 -4.53
CA ARG A 21 1.18 4.12 -3.33
C ARG A 21 2.50 4.86 -3.34
N ALA A 22 2.72 5.67 -2.31
CA ALA A 22 3.99 6.37 -2.15
C ALA A 22 5.13 5.38 -1.87
N PRO A 23 6.32 5.58 -2.45
CA PRO A 23 7.50 4.82 -2.12
C PRO A 23 7.77 4.86 -0.61
N ALA A 24 8.13 3.71 -0.03
CA ALA A 24 8.37 3.55 1.40
C ALA A 24 7.19 3.96 2.32
N GLY A 25 6.01 4.15 1.77
CA GLY A 25 4.84 4.61 2.53
C GLY A 25 4.95 6.05 3.02
N TYR A 26 5.78 6.88 2.37
CA TYR A 26 5.89 8.30 2.71
C TYR A 26 5.04 9.12 1.75
N ILE A 27 4.03 9.80 2.29
CA ILE A 27 3.18 10.73 1.55
C ILE A 27 3.00 11.99 2.38
N ALA A 28 3.17 13.15 1.75
CA ALA A 28 2.91 14.43 2.41
C ALA A 28 1.41 14.77 2.32
N PRO A 29 0.83 15.42 3.35
CA PRO A 29 -0.60 15.73 3.37
C PRO A 29 -1.13 16.43 2.11
N TRP A 30 -0.38 17.36 1.54
CA TRP A 30 -0.75 18.09 0.33
C TRP A 30 -0.82 17.22 -0.94
N MET A 31 -0.15 16.06 -0.96
CA MET A 31 -0.13 15.17 -2.12
C MET A 31 -1.50 14.57 -2.41
N PHE A 32 -2.34 14.36 -1.41
CA PHE A 32 -3.67 13.79 -1.63
C PHE A 32 -4.52 14.64 -2.54
N GLN A 33 -4.48 15.96 -2.37
CA GLN A 33 -5.20 16.87 -3.27
C GLN A 33 -4.65 16.85 -4.69
N VAL A 34 -3.33 16.64 -4.86
CA VAL A 34 -2.73 16.48 -6.19
C VAL A 34 -3.18 15.19 -6.84
N LEU A 35 -3.19 14.09 -6.09
CA LEU A 35 -3.67 12.79 -6.58
C LEU A 35 -5.14 12.88 -7.02
N GLU A 36 -5.99 13.46 -6.20
CA GLU A 36 -7.41 13.66 -6.52
C GLU A 36 -7.59 14.46 -7.81
N ARG A 37 -6.89 15.60 -7.98
CA ARG A 37 -6.91 16.41 -9.19
C ARG A 37 -6.45 15.67 -10.44
N GLN A 38 -5.59 14.67 -10.30
CA GLN A 38 -5.14 13.78 -11.37
C GLN A 38 -6.07 12.58 -11.60
N GLY A 39 -7.20 12.55 -10.90
CA GLY A 39 -8.23 11.53 -11.04
C GLY A 39 -7.88 10.18 -10.41
N PHE A 40 -6.91 10.16 -9.49
CA PHE A 40 -6.69 8.97 -8.68
C PHE A 40 -7.90 8.71 -7.80
N ARG A 41 -8.19 7.44 -7.55
CA ARG A 41 -9.33 7.01 -6.74
C ARG A 41 -8.94 6.36 -5.44
N VAL A 42 -7.82 5.67 -5.45
CA VAL A 42 -7.36 4.89 -4.29
C VAL A 42 -5.95 5.29 -3.95
N ASP A 43 -5.70 5.52 -2.68
CA ASP A 43 -4.37 5.59 -2.11
C ASP A 43 -4.13 4.41 -1.16
N SER A 44 -2.90 3.96 -1.07
CA SER A 44 -2.49 2.91 -0.16
C SER A 44 -1.10 3.21 0.40
N SER A 45 -0.90 4.46 0.78
CA SER A 45 0.40 4.91 1.27
C SER A 45 0.51 4.86 2.80
N ILE A 46 -0.60 4.94 3.51
CA ILE A 46 -0.59 5.03 4.98
C ILE A 46 -0.18 3.70 5.61
N ASN A 47 0.91 3.76 6.37
CA ASN A 47 1.35 2.66 7.21
C ASN A 47 1.12 3.01 8.69
N PRO A 48 0.07 2.50 9.32
CA PRO A 48 -0.31 2.86 10.68
C PRO A 48 0.57 2.21 11.76
N SER A 49 1.69 1.58 11.40
CA SER A 49 2.56 0.95 12.40
C SER A 49 3.29 1.99 13.25
N TRP A 50 3.42 1.72 14.54
CA TRP A 50 4.12 2.62 15.47
C TRP A 50 5.59 2.83 15.11
N LEU A 51 6.26 1.84 14.49
CA LEU A 51 7.65 1.96 14.04
C LEU A 51 7.82 3.08 13.02
N VAL A 52 6.89 3.16 12.07
CA VAL A 52 6.91 4.20 11.04
C VAL A 52 6.54 5.54 11.65
N ASN A 53 5.54 5.57 12.52
CA ASN A 53 5.12 6.76 13.24
C ASN A 53 6.25 7.35 14.09
N LYS A 54 7.02 6.50 14.78
CA LYS A 54 8.20 6.90 15.55
C LYS A 54 9.32 7.44 14.66
N LYS A 55 9.54 6.86 13.47
CA LYS A 55 10.62 7.23 12.55
C LYS A 55 10.43 8.63 11.96
N PHE A 56 9.21 8.98 11.61
CA PHE A 56 8.94 10.23 10.89
C PHE A 56 8.64 11.44 11.79
N GLY A 57 8.61 11.24 13.11
CA GLY A 57 8.53 12.32 14.09
C GLY A 57 7.18 13.02 14.21
N LYS A 58 7.14 14.03 15.08
CA LYS A 58 5.89 14.67 15.51
C LYS A 58 5.17 15.47 14.41
N GLY A 59 5.88 15.95 13.38
CA GLY A 59 5.30 16.78 12.32
C GLY A 59 4.68 16.00 11.15
N ASN A 60 5.01 14.71 11.03
CA ASN A 60 4.52 13.81 9.99
C ASN A 60 3.78 12.61 10.61
N SER A 61 3.01 12.86 11.64
CA SER A 61 2.22 11.79 12.24
C SER A 61 1.22 11.25 11.21
N TRP A 62 1.03 9.95 11.20
CA TRP A 62 0.01 9.31 10.39
C TRP A 62 -1.39 9.88 10.64
N LYS A 63 -1.61 10.48 11.80
CA LYS A 63 -2.84 11.20 12.11
C LYS A 63 -3.03 12.38 11.16
N THR A 64 -2.04 13.25 11.01
CA THR A 64 -2.12 14.40 10.09
C THR A 64 -2.34 13.95 8.65
N THR A 65 -1.67 12.88 8.24
CA THR A 65 -1.82 12.31 6.89
C THR A 65 -3.22 11.71 6.72
N ASN A 66 -3.71 10.99 7.70
CA ASN A 66 -5.05 10.43 7.69
C ASN A 66 -6.13 11.52 7.69
N ASP A 67 -5.97 12.57 8.47
CA ASP A 67 -6.88 13.71 8.47
C ASP A 67 -6.89 14.41 7.09
N ALA A 68 -5.73 14.49 6.44
CA ALA A 68 -5.64 15.09 5.10
C ALA A 68 -6.34 14.25 4.02
N VAL A 69 -6.23 12.93 4.04
CA VAL A 69 -6.93 12.08 3.06
C VAL A 69 -8.45 12.18 3.21
N GLN A 70 -8.94 12.35 4.44
CA GLN A 70 -10.39 12.53 4.70
C GLN A 70 -10.97 13.83 4.11
N THR A 71 -10.11 14.77 3.69
CA THR A 71 -10.56 16.00 2.98
C THR A 71 -10.69 15.81 1.48
N THR A 72 -10.43 14.62 0.97
CA THR A 72 -10.49 14.26 -0.45
C THR A 72 -11.52 13.16 -0.69
N SER A 73 -11.83 12.91 -1.95
CA SER A 73 -12.65 11.77 -2.39
C SER A 73 -11.86 10.46 -2.53
N LEU A 74 -10.56 10.46 -2.19
CA LEU A 74 -9.71 9.28 -2.26
C LEU A 74 -10.13 8.24 -1.23
N ILE A 75 -10.13 7.00 -1.65
CA ILE A 75 -10.30 5.84 -0.76
C ILE A 75 -8.91 5.45 -0.26
N GLU A 76 -8.69 5.60 1.04
CA GLU A 76 -7.45 5.14 1.66
C GLU A 76 -7.54 3.65 2.02
N ARG A 77 -6.58 2.87 1.55
CA ARG A 77 -6.40 1.45 1.86
C ARG A 77 -5.11 1.26 2.67
N PRO A 78 -5.14 1.54 3.99
CA PRO A 78 -3.95 1.53 4.81
C PRO A 78 -3.35 0.13 4.91
N TRP A 79 -2.06 0.07 5.16
CA TRP A 79 -1.36 -1.20 5.32
C TRP A 79 -1.82 -1.94 6.56
N LYS A 80 -2.04 -3.24 6.42
CA LYS A 80 -2.41 -4.09 7.53
C LYS A 80 -1.35 -4.09 8.62
N THR A 81 -1.78 -3.85 9.83
CA THR A 81 -0.98 -4.01 11.04
C THR A 81 -1.59 -5.07 11.95
N ARG A 82 -0.80 -5.61 12.83
CA ARG A 82 -1.25 -6.47 13.92
C ARG A 82 -0.68 -5.96 15.22
N TRP A 83 -1.54 -5.54 16.15
CA TRP A 83 -1.13 -4.88 17.39
C TRP A 83 -0.20 -3.70 17.13
N THR A 84 -0.52 -2.87 16.15
CA THR A 84 0.32 -1.76 15.70
C THR A 84 1.71 -2.15 15.14
N LEU A 85 2.02 -3.45 15.07
CA LEU A 85 3.25 -3.93 14.44
C LEU A 85 3.06 -4.06 12.92
N PRO A 86 4.09 -3.76 12.13
CA PRO A 86 4.02 -3.92 10.69
C PRO A 86 3.91 -5.39 10.32
N THR A 87 3.05 -5.72 9.35
CA THR A 87 2.86 -7.08 8.83
C THR A 87 3.40 -7.25 7.42
N CYS A 88 4.00 -6.22 6.86
CA CYS A 88 4.52 -6.21 5.48
C CYS A 88 5.77 -5.33 5.36
N GLY A 89 6.35 -5.30 4.17
CA GLY A 89 7.54 -4.53 3.89
C GLY A 89 8.76 -4.98 4.71
N PRO A 90 9.53 -4.04 5.30
CA PRO A 90 10.76 -4.36 6.03
C PRO A 90 10.60 -5.36 7.17
N ALA A 91 9.40 -5.50 7.74
CA ALA A 91 9.12 -6.47 8.81
C ALA A 91 9.44 -7.91 8.39
N GLN A 92 9.41 -8.21 7.10
CA GLN A 92 9.72 -9.53 6.56
C GLN A 92 11.20 -9.92 6.76
N HIS A 93 12.06 -8.95 6.97
CA HIS A 93 13.51 -9.13 7.12
C HIS A 93 13.99 -9.04 8.58
N ILE A 94 13.12 -8.59 9.48
CA ILE A 94 13.48 -8.41 10.89
C ILE A 94 13.27 -9.73 11.65
N PRO A 95 14.31 -10.30 12.28
CA PRO A 95 14.16 -11.46 13.15
C PRO A 95 13.03 -11.24 14.18
N GLY A 96 12.21 -12.25 14.39
CA GLY A 96 11.02 -12.14 15.27
C GLY A 96 9.77 -11.58 14.56
N LEU A 97 9.88 -10.50 13.82
CA LEU A 97 8.73 -9.94 13.07
C LEU A 97 8.44 -10.70 11.78
N ARG A 98 9.46 -11.25 11.13
CA ARG A 98 9.31 -11.95 9.83
C ARG A 98 8.31 -13.09 9.83
N TRP A 99 8.19 -13.83 10.94
CA TRP A 99 7.22 -14.91 11.06
C TRP A 99 5.79 -14.39 10.98
N ASN A 100 5.52 -13.30 11.69
CA ASN A 100 4.22 -12.68 11.71
C ASN A 100 3.86 -12.04 10.36
N ALA A 101 4.83 -11.34 9.74
CA ALA A 101 4.66 -10.74 8.43
C ALA A 101 4.41 -11.79 7.34
N ARG A 102 5.21 -12.87 7.32
CA ARG A 102 5.03 -13.96 6.35
C ARG A 102 3.72 -14.73 6.56
N ALA A 103 3.30 -14.93 7.81
CA ALA A 103 2.01 -15.55 8.12
C ALA A 103 0.83 -14.67 7.68
N ALA A 104 0.92 -13.36 7.86
CA ALA A 104 -0.07 -12.43 7.37
C ALA A 104 -0.15 -12.47 5.84
N TRP A 105 0.99 -12.46 5.16
CA TRP A 105 1.08 -12.59 3.71
C TRP A 105 0.39 -13.84 3.19
N LYS A 106 0.69 -15.01 3.75
CA LYS A 106 0.07 -16.29 3.36
C LYS A 106 -1.45 -16.29 3.44
N ARG A 107 -2.00 -15.57 4.44
CA ARG A 107 -3.45 -15.51 4.63
C ARG A 107 -4.12 -14.53 3.69
N LEU A 108 -3.47 -13.41 3.40
CA LEU A 108 -4.08 -12.27 2.74
C LEU A 108 -3.75 -12.22 1.24
N SER A 109 -2.63 -12.79 0.81
CA SER A 109 -2.23 -12.80 -0.61
C SER A 109 -2.96 -13.88 -1.38
N LYS A 110 -4.23 -13.67 -1.62
CA LYS A 110 -5.00 -14.46 -2.59
C LYS A 110 -4.99 -13.70 -3.93
N PRO A 111 -5.02 -14.40 -5.08
CA PRO A 111 -5.36 -13.74 -6.33
C PRO A 111 -6.73 -13.09 -6.18
N LEU A 112 -6.83 -11.81 -6.49
CA LEU A 112 -8.11 -11.13 -6.52
C LEU A 112 -8.90 -11.56 -7.75
N THR A 113 -10.17 -11.82 -7.58
CA THR A 113 -11.12 -11.93 -8.70
C THR A 113 -11.37 -10.53 -9.29
N ILE A 114 -11.93 -10.46 -10.49
CA ILE A 114 -12.31 -9.18 -11.10
C ILE A 114 -13.29 -8.41 -10.20
N GLU A 115 -14.19 -9.12 -9.56
CA GLU A 115 -15.15 -8.55 -8.62
C GLU A 115 -14.44 -7.94 -7.39
N GLU A 116 -13.51 -8.68 -6.80
CA GLU A 116 -12.71 -8.18 -5.67
C GLU A 116 -11.82 -6.99 -6.06
N ILE A 117 -11.33 -6.95 -7.31
CA ILE A 117 -10.61 -5.77 -7.83
C ILE A 117 -11.52 -4.54 -7.87
N ASN A 118 -12.77 -4.71 -8.27
CA ASN A 118 -13.74 -3.61 -8.28
C ASN A 118 -14.05 -3.12 -6.85
N HIS A 119 -14.05 -3.99 -5.87
CA HIS A 119 -14.22 -3.63 -4.46
C HIS A 119 -13.10 -2.73 -3.91
N VAL A 120 -11.94 -2.68 -4.55
CA VAL A 120 -10.86 -1.76 -4.14
C VAL A 120 -11.30 -0.31 -4.23
N GLU A 121 -12.16 0.01 -5.18
CA GLU A 121 -12.73 1.35 -5.38
C GLU A 121 -14.08 1.56 -4.65
N ASP A 122 -14.50 0.63 -3.82
CA ASP A 122 -15.73 0.73 -3.03
C ASP A 122 -15.37 1.02 -1.56
N SER A 123 -15.62 2.24 -1.12
CA SER A 123 -15.30 2.68 0.25
C SER A 123 -16.10 1.94 1.33
N THR A 124 -17.20 1.29 0.99
CA THR A 124 -18.04 0.53 1.93
C THR A 124 -17.47 -0.85 2.24
N VAL A 125 -16.56 -1.35 1.39
CA VAL A 125 -15.92 -2.65 1.56
C VAL A 125 -14.61 -2.49 2.35
N GLU A 126 -14.48 -3.20 3.45
CA GLU A 126 -13.23 -3.26 4.22
C GLU A 126 -12.26 -4.24 3.56
N LEU A 127 -11.07 -3.77 3.23
CA LEU A 127 -10.01 -4.58 2.61
C LEU A 127 -8.71 -4.48 3.39
N ASP A 128 -8.10 -5.62 3.61
CA ASP A 128 -6.77 -5.73 4.19
C ASP A 128 -5.69 -5.56 3.11
N THR A 129 -4.87 -4.53 3.23
CA THR A 129 -3.79 -4.25 2.30
C THR A 129 -2.46 -4.75 2.83
N VAL A 130 -1.79 -5.59 2.07
CA VAL A 130 -0.40 -5.99 2.29
C VAL A 130 0.43 -5.65 1.07
N TYR A 131 1.72 -5.43 1.26
CA TYR A 131 2.61 -5.22 0.13
C TYR A 131 3.87 -6.04 0.22
N TRP A 132 4.45 -6.25 -0.91
CA TRP A 132 5.70 -6.95 -1.10
C TRP A 132 6.56 -6.18 -2.11
N HIS A 133 7.86 -6.20 -1.92
CA HIS A 133 8.80 -5.58 -2.83
C HIS A 133 9.49 -6.66 -3.66
N ILE A 134 9.65 -6.44 -4.96
CA ILE A 134 10.28 -7.41 -5.86
C ILE A 134 11.69 -7.83 -5.40
N LEU A 135 12.41 -6.91 -4.75
CA LEU A 135 13.73 -7.20 -4.19
C LEU A 135 13.70 -8.07 -2.93
N ASP A 136 12.53 -8.34 -2.34
CA ASP A 136 12.44 -9.19 -1.15
C ASP A 136 12.84 -10.64 -1.46
N TYR A 137 12.53 -11.10 -2.67
CA TYR A 137 13.00 -12.40 -3.16
C TYR A 137 14.54 -12.43 -3.25
N ALA A 138 15.14 -11.43 -3.87
CA ALA A 138 16.59 -11.34 -4.02
C ALA A 138 17.31 -11.23 -2.68
N ARG A 139 16.78 -10.43 -1.75
CA ARG A 139 17.35 -10.28 -0.38
C ARG A 139 17.32 -11.56 0.43
N ASN A 140 16.43 -12.45 0.12
CA ASN A 140 16.34 -13.76 0.77
C ASN A 140 17.06 -14.86 0.00
N ASN A 141 17.91 -14.54 -0.98
CA ASN A 141 18.60 -15.49 -1.85
C ASN A 141 17.63 -16.52 -2.47
N GLY A 142 16.47 -16.08 -2.87
CA GLY A 142 15.45 -16.95 -3.42
C GLY A 142 14.74 -17.88 -2.41
N THR A 143 15.04 -17.76 -1.13
CA THR A 143 14.48 -18.66 -0.09
C THR A 143 13.03 -18.34 0.28
N TRP A 144 12.53 -17.19 -0.13
CA TRP A 144 11.16 -16.81 0.11
C TRP A 144 10.53 -16.18 -1.13
N THR A 145 9.49 -16.81 -1.59
CA THR A 145 8.68 -16.32 -2.71
C THR A 145 7.33 -15.87 -2.16
N PRO A 146 6.83 -14.70 -2.54
CA PRO A 146 5.47 -14.31 -2.18
C PRO A 146 4.49 -15.36 -2.69
N PRO A 147 3.48 -15.71 -1.92
CA PRO A 147 2.50 -16.72 -2.33
C PRO A 147 1.46 -16.14 -3.31
N ILE A 148 1.93 -15.50 -4.36
CA ILE A 148 1.08 -15.04 -5.47
C ILE A 148 0.97 -16.20 -6.45
N LYS A 149 -0.24 -16.70 -6.63
CA LYS A 149 -0.53 -17.70 -7.64
C LYS A 149 -0.83 -17.02 -8.96
N GLY A 150 -0.18 -17.46 -10.01
CA GLY A 150 -0.50 -17.03 -11.37
C GLY A 150 0.36 -15.89 -11.94
N LEU A 151 1.51 -15.61 -11.35
CA LEU A 151 2.59 -14.89 -12.03
C LEU A 151 3.51 -15.86 -12.73
#